data_45ebb32a765c1c3d4e230a8674da5c96
#
_entry.id   45ebb32a765c1c3d4e230a8674da5c96
#
_cell.length_a   1.000
_cell.length_b   1.000
_cell.length_c   1.000
_cell.angle_alpha   90.00
_cell.angle_beta   90.00
_cell.angle_gamma   90.00
#
_symmetry.space_group_name_H-M   'P 1'
#
loop_
_entity.id
_entity.type
_entity.pdbx_description
1 polymer ?
#
loop_
_entity_poly.entity_id
_entity_poly.type
_entity_poly.pdbx_seq_one_letter_code
_entity_poly.pdbx_strand_id
1 'polypeptide(L)'
;MKVKKIAAVLLAGAMVVGIAGCAKEKEEPIKIATKPMTEQYSLGEMLTQLIEEQTGYEVELTKGIGGGTSNIQPAMEKGEFDLYPEYTSSGWIMVLGHEAGEVSDEEMLSKLQEEYEKEFDMTWIGLYGFNNTYAVVTTKEAADQYQLETCSDLAKVSDQLVFGGNPDYIERADGFPGLSKAYGLNFKAVKDIDIGLKYEALKKGDIDVTNGYTTDAQISRDDVKVLKDDKNYQTNYYCSTVVRKDALEKYPKLEETLELMDGILTDEKMAELNYQVEEEGKDEAEVAKEFLLAEGLLKK
;
A
#
# COMPACT_ATOMS: atom_id res chain seq x y z
N MET A 1 -48.21 -80.50 1.37
CA MET A 1 -49.42 -79.97 1.99
C MET A 1 -49.23 -78.52 2.32
N LYS A 2 -50.20 -77.65 1.87
CA LYS A 2 -50.49 -76.27 2.24
C LYS A 2 -49.61 -75.21 1.61
N VAL A 3 -50.10 -74.58 0.63
CA VAL A 3 -51.08 -73.56 0.29
C VAL A 3 -50.39 -72.18 0.14
N LYS A 4 -50.50 -71.79 -1.09
CA LYS A 4 -50.15 -70.48 -1.64
C LYS A 4 -50.98 -69.34 -0.98
N LYS A 5 -50.35 -68.17 -0.79
CA LYS A 5 -51.09 -66.93 -0.89
C LYS A 5 -50.24 -65.90 -1.65
N ILE A 6 -50.80 -65.56 -2.79
CA ILE A 6 -50.41 -64.43 -3.64
C ILE A 6 -50.93 -63.15 -3.00
N ALA A 7 -50.10 -62.17 -2.77
CA ALA A 7 -50.56 -60.81 -2.52
C ALA A 7 -49.94 -59.89 -3.54
N ALA A 8 -50.77 -59.31 -4.37
CA ALA A 8 -50.47 -58.28 -5.32
C ALA A 8 -50.17 -56.98 -4.60
N VAL A 9 -49.04 -56.39 -4.88
CA VAL A 9 -48.70 -55.03 -4.43
C VAL A 9 -48.81 -54.11 -5.62
N LEU A 10 -49.77 -53.18 -5.52
CA LEU A 10 -49.98 -52.06 -6.43
C LEU A 10 -48.78 -51.12 -6.42
N LEU A 11 -48.21 -50.90 -7.62
CA LEU A 11 -47.25 -49.83 -7.86
C LEU A 11 -48.00 -48.48 -7.86
N ALA A 12 -47.87 -47.72 -6.75
CA ALA A 12 -48.15 -46.27 -6.75
C ALA A 12 -46.90 -45.55 -7.14
N GLY A 13 -46.84 -45.08 -8.38
CA GLY A 13 -45.76 -44.22 -8.88
C GLY A 13 -45.87 -42.84 -8.23
N ALA A 14 -45.00 -42.57 -7.29
CA ALA A 14 -44.76 -41.19 -6.83
C ALA A 14 -43.71 -40.56 -7.76
N MET A 15 -44.11 -39.74 -8.69
CA MET A 15 -43.25 -38.79 -9.37
C MET A 15 -42.73 -37.79 -8.33
N VAL A 16 -41.54 -38.02 -7.83
CA VAL A 16 -40.77 -36.98 -7.15
C VAL A 16 -40.25 -36.05 -8.23
N VAL A 17 -40.97 -34.96 -8.47
CA VAL A 17 -40.44 -33.83 -9.20
C VAL A 17 -39.31 -33.25 -8.33
N GLY A 18 -38.06 -33.65 -8.64
CA GLY A 18 -36.87 -33.03 -8.07
C GLY A 18 -36.85 -31.56 -8.51
N ILE A 19 -37.21 -30.67 -7.62
CA ILE A 19 -36.83 -29.26 -7.72
C ILE A 19 -35.32 -29.26 -7.53
N ALA A 20 -34.57 -29.41 -8.64
CA ALA A 20 -33.19 -29.01 -8.69
C ALA A 20 -33.20 -27.48 -8.53
N GLY A 21 -33.24 -27.03 -7.30
CA GLY A 21 -32.84 -25.68 -6.96
C GLY A 21 -31.39 -25.58 -7.40
N CYS A 22 -31.13 -24.79 -8.42
CA CYS A 22 -29.78 -24.27 -8.67
C CYS A 22 -29.40 -23.45 -7.42
N ALA A 23 -28.84 -24.11 -6.42
CA ALA A 23 -27.99 -23.42 -5.49
C ALA A 23 -26.84 -22.91 -6.37
N LYS A 24 -26.79 -21.60 -6.70
CA LYS A 24 -25.55 -20.99 -7.15
C LYS A 24 -24.52 -21.43 -6.14
N GLU A 25 -23.48 -22.15 -6.58
CA GLU A 25 -22.29 -22.34 -5.77
C GLU A 25 -21.88 -20.94 -5.34
N LYS A 26 -21.74 -20.74 -4.02
CA LYS A 26 -21.29 -19.47 -3.48
C LYS A 26 -19.89 -19.28 -3.99
N GLU A 27 -19.65 -18.25 -4.78
CA GLU A 27 -18.31 -17.93 -5.26
C GLU A 27 -17.40 -17.77 -4.03
N GLU A 28 -16.19 -18.29 -4.08
CA GLU A 28 -15.21 -18.09 -3.02
C GLU A 28 -14.91 -16.58 -2.90
N PRO A 29 -14.65 -16.07 -1.69
CA PRO A 29 -14.31 -14.65 -1.51
C PRO A 29 -12.98 -14.33 -2.21
N ILE A 30 -12.86 -13.09 -2.68
CA ILE A 30 -11.59 -12.52 -3.15
C ILE A 30 -10.70 -12.30 -1.93
N LYS A 31 -9.47 -12.79 -1.95
CA LYS A 31 -8.55 -12.73 -0.81
C LYS A 31 -7.52 -11.63 -1.01
N ILE A 32 -7.54 -10.66 -0.10
CA ILE A 32 -6.62 -9.51 -0.09
C ILE A 32 -5.64 -9.66 1.07
N ALA A 33 -4.35 -9.44 0.81
CA ALA A 33 -3.32 -9.30 1.83
C ALA A 33 -2.85 -7.85 1.97
N THR A 34 -2.39 -7.44 3.16
CA THR A 34 -1.69 -6.17 3.35
C THR A 34 -0.41 -6.31 4.15
N LYS A 35 0.53 -5.40 3.92
CA LYS A 35 1.73 -5.25 4.76
C LYS A 35 1.37 -4.71 6.15
N PRO A 36 2.27 -4.85 7.15
CA PRO A 36 2.00 -4.45 8.53
C PRO A 36 2.25 -2.95 8.76
N MET A 37 1.43 -2.07 8.18
CA MET A 37 1.48 -0.62 8.35
C MET A 37 0.11 0.00 8.08
N THR A 38 -0.19 1.10 8.76
CA THR A 38 -1.48 1.80 8.73
C THR A 38 -1.95 2.12 7.32
N GLU A 39 -1.09 2.70 6.50
CA GLU A 39 -1.36 2.99 5.09
C GLU A 39 -1.91 1.77 4.33
N GLN A 40 -1.26 0.64 4.50
CA GLN A 40 -1.66 -0.61 3.85
C GLN A 40 -3.00 -1.15 4.38
N TYR A 41 -3.28 -0.94 5.67
CA TYR A 41 -4.58 -1.32 6.24
C TYR A 41 -5.70 -0.49 5.63
N SER A 42 -5.51 0.82 5.54
CA SER A 42 -6.47 1.73 4.89
C SER A 42 -6.68 1.39 3.41
N LEU A 43 -5.60 1.09 2.67
CA LEU A 43 -5.68 0.65 1.27
C LEU A 43 -6.40 -0.69 1.11
N GLY A 44 -6.14 -1.65 2.00
CA GLY A 44 -6.86 -2.93 2.03
C GLY A 44 -8.36 -2.77 2.26
N GLU A 45 -8.75 -1.87 3.15
CA GLU A 45 -10.15 -1.52 3.40
C GLU A 45 -10.79 -0.81 2.20
N MET A 46 -10.06 0.10 1.54
CA MET A 46 -10.54 0.75 0.32
C MET A 46 -10.82 -0.27 -0.78
N LEU A 47 -9.88 -1.18 -1.04
CA LEU A 47 -10.06 -2.24 -2.03
C LEU A 47 -11.23 -3.16 -1.67
N THR A 48 -11.35 -3.55 -0.40
CA THR A 48 -12.46 -4.39 0.10
C THR A 48 -13.80 -3.74 -0.20
N GLN A 49 -14.00 -2.51 0.28
CA GLN A 49 -15.28 -1.81 0.14
C GLN A 49 -15.60 -1.48 -1.32
N LEU A 50 -14.60 -1.12 -2.10
CA LEU A 50 -14.75 -0.82 -3.52
C LEU A 50 -15.18 -2.08 -4.30
N ILE A 51 -14.50 -3.21 -4.09
CA ILE A 51 -14.83 -4.47 -4.75
C ILE A 51 -16.24 -4.93 -4.37
N GLU A 52 -16.59 -4.93 -3.09
CA GLU A 52 -17.91 -5.35 -2.63
C GLU A 52 -19.03 -4.47 -3.20
N GLU A 53 -18.87 -3.14 -3.21
CA GLU A 53 -19.87 -2.21 -3.74
C GLU A 53 -20.05 -2.31 -5.26
N GLN A 54 -18.94 -2.39 -6.01
CA GLN A 54 -19.00 -2.34 -7.48
C GLN A 54 -19.38 -3.68 -8.10
N THR A 55 -18.99 -4.80 -7.46
CA THR A 55 -19.13 -6.13 -8.05
C THR A 55 -20.15 -7.01 -7.36
N GLY A 56 -20.32 -6.84 -6.04
CA GLY A 56 -21.08 -7.73 -5.16
C GLY A 56 -20.35 -9.02 -4.80
N TYR A 57 -19.07 -9.15 -5.12
CA TYR A 57 -18.23 -10.26 -4.66
C TYR A 57 -17.92 -10.10 -3.16
N GLU A 58 -17.83 -11.19 -2.42
CA GLU A 58 -17.36 -11.18 -1.04
C GLU A 58 -15.83 -11.03 -1.03
N VAL A 59 -15.29 -10.31 -0.04
CA VAL A 59 -13.85 -10.11 0.15
C VAL A 59 -13.41 -10.63 1.52
N GLU A 60 -12.27 -11.31 1.56
CA GLU A 60 -11.57 -11.70 2.77
C GLU A 60 -10.27 -10.91 2.87
N LEU A 61 -10.23 -9.91 3.75
CA LEU A 61 -9.07 -9.07 3.99
C LEU A 61 -8.21 -9.61 5.13
N THR A 62 -6.96 -9.94 4.85
CA THR A 62 -5.95 -10.31 5.85
C THR A 62 -4.95 -9.18 6.03
N LYS A 63 -5.06 -8.46 7.15
CA LYS A 63 -4.18 -7.34 7.47
C LYS A 63 -2.88 -7.80 8.13
N GLY A 64 -1.79 -7.10 7.83
CA GLY A 64 -0.56 -7.13 8.61
C GLY A 64 0.30 -8.36 8.44
N ILE A 65 0.47 -8.84 7.22
CA ILE A 65 1.39 -9.95 6.94
C ILE A 65 2.82 -9.54 7.30
N GLY A 66 3.36 -10.11 8.38
CA GLY A 66 4.73 -9.87 8.83
C GLY A 66 5.74 -10.17 7.72
N GLY A 67 6.80 -9.36 7.61
CA GLY A 67 7.78 -9.46 6.54
C GLY A 67 7.33 -8.82 5.21
N GLY A 68 6.06 -8.35 5.12
CA GLY A 68 5.56 -7.61 3.96
C GLY A 68 5.78 -8.35 2.64
N THR A 69 6.34 -7.67 1.63
CA THR A 69 6.61 -8.20 0.29
C THR A 69 7.26 -9.59 0.30
N SER A 70 8.26 -9.81 1.16
CA SER A 70 9.01 -11.08 1.22
C SER A 70 8.14 -12.29 1.61
N ASN A 71 7.01 -12.07 2.29
CA ASN A 71 6.09 -13.14 2.66
C ASN A 71 4.81 -13.12 1.82
N ILE A 72 4.33 -11.95 1.40
CA ILE A 72 3.11 -11.84 0.58
C ILE A 72 3.35 -12.40 -0.83
N GLN A 73 4.44 -12.01 -1.50
CA GLN A 73 4.71 -12.46 -2.86
C GLN A 73 4.74 -14.00 -2.99
N PRO A 74 5.47 -14.76 -2.14
CA PRO A 74 5.41 -16.22 -2.19
C PRO A 74 4.03 -16.81 -1.84
N ALA A 75 3.20 -16.13 -1.05
CA ALA A 75 1.84 -16.55 -0.76
C ALA A 75 0.91 -16.33 -1.96
N MET A 76 1.09 -15.22 -2.70
CA MET A 76 0.42 -14.97 -3.98
C MET A 76 0.72 -16.07 -5.01
N GLU A 77 2.00 -16.45 -5.16
CA GLU A 77 2.43 -17.52 -6.07
C GLU A 77 1.80 -18.88 -5.73
N LYS A 78 1.49 -19.14 -4.46
CA LYS A 78 0.79 -20.35 -4.01
C LYS A 78 -0.73 -20.27 -4.10
N GLY A 79 -1.29 -19.11 -4.45
CA GLY A 79 -2.72 -18.88 -4.47
C GLY A 79 -3.39 -18.72 -3.10
N GLU A 80 -2.61 -18.35 -2.09
CA GLU A 80 -3.15 -18.07 -0.75
C GLU A 80 -3.90 -16.74 -0.72
N PHE A 81 -3.48 -15.77 -1.57
CA PHE A 81 -4.13 -14.48 -1.80
C PHE A 81 -4.33 -14.24 -3.30
N ASP A 82 -5.29 -13.38 -3.66
CA ASP A 82 -5.63 -13.03 -5.03
C ASP A 82 -5.00 -11.69 -5.45
N LEU A 83 -4.89 -10.73 -4.50
CA LEU A 83 -4.30 -9.41 -4.75
C LEU A 83 -3.77 -8.77 -3.46
N TYR A 84 -2.90 -7.76 -3.63
CA TYR A 84 -2.42 -6.92 -2.54
C TYR A 84 -1.91 -5.57 -3.06
N PRO A 85 -1.99 -4.48 -2.25
CA PRO A 85 -1.31 -3.22 -2.56
C PRO A 85 0.20 -3.37 -2.44
N GLU A 86 0.93 -2.97 -3.48
CA GLU A 86 2.39 -3.05 -3.52
C GLU A 86 2.98 -1.76 -4.08
N TYR A 87 4.25 -1.53 -3.80
CA TYR A 87 5.00 -0.38 -4.28
C TYR A 87 5.91 -0.76 -5.43
N THR A 88 5.95 0.08 -6.47
CA THR A 88 6.68 -0.19 -7.71
C THR A 88 8.13 -0.60 -7.48
N SER A 89 8.90 0.16 -6.70
CA SER A 89 10.29 -0.20 -6.44
C SER A 89 10.46 -1.42 -5.55
N SER A 90 9.47 -1.75 -4.70
CA SER A 90 9.51 -3.04 -3.98
C SER A 90 9.36 -4.21 -4.93
N GLY A 91 8.43 -4.14 -5.87
CA GLY A 91 8.28 -5.14 -6.92
C GLY A 91 9.54 -5.27 -7.79
N TRP A 92 10.11 -4.14 -8.20
CA TRP A 92 11.29 -4.10 -9.06
C TRP A 92 12.54 -4.65 -8.37
N ILE A 93 12.84 -4.16 -7.17
CA ILE A 93 14.10 -4.45 -6.47
C ILE A 93 14.02 -5.76 -5.67
N MET A 94 12.93 -5.96 -4.89
CA MET A 94 12.87 -7.08 -3.94
C MET A 94 12.33 -8.36 -4.57
N VAL A 95 11.42 -8.24 -5.55
CA VAL A 95 10.79 -9.42 -6.17
C VAL A 95 11.54 -9.82 -7.44
N LEU A 96 11.74 -8.88 -8.38
CA LEU A 96 12.44 -9.15 -9.64
C LEU A 96 13.96 -9.13 -9.52
N GLY A 97 14.53 -8.53 -8.46
CA GLY A 97 15.98 -8.53 -8.20
C GLY A 97 16.78 -7.54 -9.03
N HIS A 98 16.14 -6.52 -9.59
CA HIS A 98 16.78 -5.44 -10.34
C HIS A 98 17.42 -4.38 -9.44
N GLU A 99 18.22 -3.49 -10.03
CA GLU A 99 18.80 -2.35 -9.32
C GLU A 99 17.88 -1.12 -9.42
N ALA A 100 17.95 -0.24 -8.41
CA ALA A 100 17.24 1.03 -8.44
C ALA A 100 17.74 1.91 -9.58
N GLY A 101 16.82 2.56 -10.31
CA GLY A 101 17.14 3.48 -11.40
C GLY A 101 17.51 2.83 -12.74
N GLU A 102 17.35 1.51 -12.90
CA GLU A 102 17.52 0.85 -14.19
C GLU A 102 16.49 1.24 -15.24
N VAL A 103 15.29 1.62 -14.79
CA VAL A 103 14.19 2.10 -15.65
C VAL A 103 13.70 3.45 -15.14
N SER A 104 13.14 4.25 -16.05
CA SER A 104 12.49 5.52 -15.67
C SER A 104 11.14 5.27 -14.98
N ASP A 105 10.64 6.25 -14.22
CA ASP A 105 9.33 6.14 -13.57
C ASP A 105 8.20 5.96 -14.58
N GLU A 106 8.31 6.58 -15.77
CA GLU A 106 7.33 6.45 -16.83
C GLU A 106 7.27 5.03 -17.42
N GLU A 107 8.40 4.29 -17.39
CA GLU A 107 8.48 2.92 -17.91
C GLU A 107 8.23 1.87 -16.82
N MET A 108 8.38 2.23 -15.54
CA MET A 108 8.37 1.31 -14.40
C MET A 108 7.12 0.43 -14.38
N LEU A 109 5.92 1.00 -14.47
CA LEU A 109 4.68 0.22 -14.41
C LEU A 109 4.60 -0.79 -15.56
N SER A 110 4.91 -0.37 -16.79
CA SER A 110 4.85 -1.26 -17.96
C SER A 110 5.88 -2.39 -17.87
N LYS A 111 7.04 -2.13 -17.30
CA LYS A 111 8.08 -3.14 -17.08
C LYS A 111 7.68 -4.13 -15.99
N LEU A 112 7.10 -3.65 -14.90
CA LEU A 112 6.55 -4.51 -13.85
C LEU A 112 5.43 -5.41 -14.40
N GLN A 113 4.52 -4.86 -15.21
CA GLN A 113 3.46 -5.65 -15.85
C GLN A 113 4.04 -6.75 -16.75
N GLU A 114 5.00 -6.41 -17.63
CA GLU A 114 5.65 -7.34 -18.54
C GLU A 114 6.33 -8.49 -17.80
N GLU A 115 7.14 -8.17 -16.77
CA GLU A 115 7.95 -9.17 -16.07
C GLU A 115 7.12 -9.99 -15.06
N TYR A 116 6.17 -9.38 -14.35
CA TYR A 116 5.28 -10.12 -13.45
C TYR A 116 4.34 -11.07 -14.20
N GLU A 117 3.87 -10.67 -15.37
CA GLU A 117 3.07 -11.57 -16.21
C GLU A 117 3.88 -12.79 -16.64
N LYS A 118 5.12 -12.58 -17.07
CA LYS A 118 5.99 -13.63 -17.54
C LYS A 118 6.49 -14.58 -16.44
N GLU A 119 6.87 -14.04 -15.29
CA GLU A 119 7.53 -14.83 -14.23
C GLU A 119 6.52 -15.42 -13.23
N PHE A 120 5.37 -14.76 -12.98
CA PHE A 120 4.47 -15.11 -11.88
C PHE A 120 3.00 -15.30 -12.31
N ASP A 121 2.64 -15.03 -13.56
CA ASP A 121 1.23 -14.98 -14.03
C ASP A 121 0.38 -13.98 -13.23
N MET A 122 0.98 -12.82 -12.93
CA MET A 122 0.39 -11.70 -12.20
C MET A 122 0.53 -10.41 -13.01
N THR A 123 -0.26 -9.40 -12.66
CA THR A 123 -0.13 -8.07 -13.26
C THR A 123 -0.29 -6.97 -12.22
N TRP A 124 0.01 -5.74 -12.61
CA TRP A 124 -0.12 -4.53 -11.83
C TRP A 124 -1.25 -3.67 -12.40
N ILE A 125 -2.21 -3.24 -11.58
CA ILE A 125 -3.38 -2.47 -12.02
C ILE A 125 -3.51 -1.19 -11.20
N GLY A 126 -3.60 -0.05 -11.90
CA GLY A 126 -3.80 1.28 -11.35
C GLY A 126 -2.59 1.81 -10.57
N LEU A 127 -2.12 3.01 -10.89
CA LEU A 127 -1.23 3.75 -10.00
C LEU A 127 -2.10 4.65 -9.13
N TYR A 128 -2.12 4.45 -7.82
CA TYR A 128 -3.03 5.14 -6.91
C TYR A 128 -2.83 6.65 -6.87
N GLY A 129 -1.65 7.14 -7.27
CA GLY A 129 -1.34 8.55 -7.44
C GLY A 129 -0.44 9.14 -6.36
N PHE A 130 -0.11 8.39 -5.32
CA PHE A 130 0.86 8.79 -4.30
C PHE A 130 2.16 7.99 -4.38
N ASN A 131 3.21 8.57 -3.82
CA ASN A 131 4.57 8.02 -3.81
C ASN A 131 5.09 7.95 -2.37
N ASN A 132 5.09 6.76 -1.76
CA ASN A 132 5.63 6.56 -0.41
C ASN A 132 7.15 6.43 -0.45
N THR A 133 7.85 7.55 -0.57
CA THR A 133 9.32 7.58 -0.58
C THR A 133 9.91 8.28 0.65
N TYR A 134 11.23 8.23 0.80
CA TYR A 134 11.89 8.98 1.85
C TYR A 134 11.72 10.50 1.68
N ALA A 135 11.48 11.16 2.78
CA ALA A 135 11.37 12.61 2.87
C ALA A 135 12.40 13.19 3.84
N VAL A 136 12.87 14.40 3.56
CA VAL A 136 13.64 15.19 4.49
C VAL A 136 12.71 16.16 5.18
N VAL A 137 12.59 16.05 6.50
CA VAL A 137 11.59 16.77 7.29
C VAL A 137 12.30 17.69 8.31
N THR A 138 11.79 18.89 8.43
CA THR A 138 12.23 19.89 9.44
C THR A 138 11.01 20.52 10.10
N THR A 139 11.21 21.34 11.12
CA THR A 139 10.11 22.16 11.65
C THR A 139 9.83 23.35 10.73
N LYS A 140 8.59 23.81 10.71
CA LYS A 140 8.23 25.02 9.97
C LYS A 140 8.99 26.26 10.47
N GLU A 141 9.24 26.33 11.82
CA GLU A 141 10.05 27.38 12.40
C GLU A 141 11.48 27.40 11.84
N ALA A 142 12.15 26.24 11.80
CA ALA A 142 13.48 26.13 11.21
C ALA A 142 13.48 26.41 9.71
N ALA A 143 12.47 25.93 8.98
CA ALA A 143 12.31 26.21 7.56
C ALA A 143 12.17 27.71 7.29
N ASP A 144 11.36 28.42 8.07
CA ASP A 144 11.17 29.87 7.96
C ASP A 144 12.45 30.62 8.34
N GLN A 145 13.11 30.22 9.44
CA GLN A 145 14.35 30.86 9.92
C GLN A 145 15.48 30.78 8.91
N TYR A 146 15.65 29.63 8.26
CA TYR A 146 16.75 29.35 7.32
C TYR A 146 16.31 29.41 5.85
N GLN A 147 15.05 29.75 5.57
CA GLN A 147 14.46 29.83 4.23
C GLN A 147 14.62 28.50 3.46
N LEU A 148 14.23 27.38 4.10
CA LEU A 148 14.37 26.05 3.54
C LEU A 148 13.10 25.64 2.76
N GLU A 149 13.23 25.46 1.45
CA GLU A 149 12.20 24.91 0.57
C GLU A 149 12.65 23.58 -0.03
N THR A 150 13.95 23.42 -0.25
CA THR A 150 14.53 22.28 -0.95
C THR A 150 15.67 21.65 -0.16
N CYS A 151 16.03 20.40 -0.50
CA CYS A 151 17.24 19.75 0.05
C CYS A 151 18.51 20.52 -0.36
N SER A 152 18.52 21.21 -1.52
CA SER A 152 19.63 22.10 -1.91
C SER A 152 19.71 23.36 -1.04
N ASP A 153 18.60 23.87 -0.50
CA ASP A 153 18.64 24.97 0.47
C ASP A 153 19.20 24.50 1.82
N LEU A 154 18.78 23.31 2.27
CA LEU A 154 19.30 22.69 3.48
C LEU A 154 20.82 22.52 3.44
N ALA A 155 21.38 22.18 2.27
CA ALA A 155 22.81 22.00 2.11
C ALA A 155 23.64 23.26 2.45
N LYS A 156 23.06 24.47 2.26
CA LYS A 156 23.72 25.76 2.53
C LYS A 156 23.93 26.06 4.03
N VAL A 157 23.16 25.40 4.88
CA VAL A 157 23.11 25.67 6.35
C VAL A 157 23.22 24.41 7.20
N SER A 158 23.40 23.26 6.57
CA SER A 158 23.42 21.95 7.28
C SER A 158 24.50 21.89 8.37
N ASP A 159 25.63 22.61 8.24
CA ASP A 159 26.69 22.68 9.23
C ASP A 159 26.29 23.38 10.54
N GLN A 160 25.14 24.03 10.58
CA GLN A 160 24.57 24.67 11.77
C GLN A 160 23.50 23.76 12.43
N LEU A 161 23.01 22.75 11.75
CA LEU A 161 21.86 21.94 12.11
C LEU A 161 22.25 20.53 12.56
N VAL A 162 21.40 19.94 13.38
CA VAL A 162 21.51 18.55 13.87
C VAL A 162 20.53 17.67 13.12
N PHE A 163 21.04 16.65 12.46
CA PHE A 163 20.21 15.61 11.84
C PHE A 163 19.94 14.49 12.85
N GLY A 164 18.71 14.02 12.92
CA GLY A 164 18.35 12.81 13.66
C GLY A 164 17.64 11.82 12.72
N GLY A 165 18.03 10.55 12.74
CA GLY A 165 17.39 9.53 11.92
C GLY A 165 17.45 8.17 12.60
N ASN A 166 16.64 7.23 12.13
CA ASN A 166 16.74 5.86 12.62
C ASN A 166 18.05 5.19 12.14
N PRO A 167 18.61 4.28 12.94
CA PRO A 167 19.92 3.66 12.65
C PRO A 167 20.01 3.06 11.24
N ASP A 168 18.94 2.35 10.80
CA ASP A 168 18.89 1.75 9.47
C ASP A 168 19.07 2.80 8.37
N TYR A 169 18.35 3.93 8.41
CA TYR A 169 18.49 5.02 7.43
C TYR A 169 19.87 5.67 7.47
N ILE A 170 20.46 5.81 8.66
CA ILE A 170 21.78 6.42 8.84
C ILE A 170 22.91 5.54 8.26
N GLU A 171 22.74 4.21 8.29
CA GLU A 171 23.76 3.26 7.85
C GLU A 171 23.62 2.85 6.37
N ARG A 172 22.40 2.87 5.81
CA ARG A 172 22.14 2.45 4.44
C ARG A 172 22.81 3.36 3.42
N ALA A 173 23.43 2.77 2.40
CA ALA A 173 24.11 3.52 1.34
C ALA A 173 23.16 4.42 0.54
N ASP A 174 21.91 4.01 0.36
CA ASP A 174 20.81 4.74 -0.30
C ASP A 174 20.02 5.67 0.65
N GLY A 175 20.32 5.63 1.96
CA GLY A 175 19.78 6.51 2.98
C GLY A 175 20.60 7.79 3.18
N PHE A 176 20.92 8.10 4.45
CA PHE A 176 21.64 9.31 4.83
C PHE A 176 23.00 9.52 4.15
N PRO A 177 23.88 8.50 4.03
CA PRO A 177 25.16 8.66 3.35
C PRO A 177 25.02 9.07 1.87
N GLY A 178 24.11 8.44 1.16
CA GLY A 178 23.85 8.77 -0.24
C GLY A 178 23.20 10.13 -0.42
N LEU A 179 22.18 10.45 0.39
CA LEU A 179 21.54 11.77 0.42
C LEU A 179 22.59 12.87 0.70
N SER A 180 23.42 12.67 1.73
CA SER A 180 24.47 13.63 2.10
C SER A 180 25.46 13.85 0.97
N LYS A 181 25.87 12.80 0.27
CA LYS A 181 26.74 12.88 -0.90
C LYS A 181 26.08 13.59 -2.07
N ALA A 182 24.81 13.28 -2.36
CA ALA A 182 24.08 13.87 -3.49
C ALA A 182 23.87 15.37 -3.35
N TYR A 183 23.58 15.82 -2.12
CA TYR A 183 23.31 17.23 -1.83
C TYR A 183 24.50 17.99 -1.25
N GLY A 184 25.55 17.30 -0.80
CA GLY A 184 26.68 17.93 -0.12
C GLY A 184 26.33 18.35 1.31
N LEU A 185 25.47 17.59 2.00
CA LEU A 185 25.08 17.86 3.39
C LEU A 185 26.22 17.57 4.34
N ASN A 186 26.47 18.47 5.29
CA ASN A 186 27.50 18.33 6.32
C ASN A 186 26.98 18.82 7.66
N PHE A 187 26.12 18.00 8.30
CA PHE A 187 25.46 18.39 9.52
C PHE A 187 26.42 18.60 10.69
N LYS A 188 26.09 19.53 11.58
CA LYS A 188 26.82 19.81 12.84
C LYS A 188 26.95 18.55 13.71
N ALA A 189 25.90 17.73 13.73
CA ALA A 189 25.88 16.42 14.36
C ALA A 189 24.82 15.52 13.70
N VAL A 190 25.04 14.21 13.76
CA VAL A 190 24.09 13.18 13.37
C VAL A 190 23.78 12.34 14.62
N LYS A 191 22.51 12.15 14.92
CA LYS A 191 22.02 11.39 16.08
C LYS A 191 21.19 10.20 15.65
N ASP A 192 21.43 9.06 16.29
CA ASP A 192 20.53 7.90 16.20
C ASP A 192 19.28 8.18 17.03
N ILE A 193 18.11 8.10 16.41
CA ILE A 193 16.82 8.30 17.02
C ILE A 193 15.93 7.08 16.66
N ASP A 194 15.24 6.54 17.65
CA ASP A 194 14.23 5.52 17.39
C ASP A 194 13.17 6.04 16.41
N ILE A 195 12.77 5.18 15.45
CA ILE A 195 11.85 5.57 14.38
C ILE A 195 10.53 6.16 14.89
N GLY A 196 10.02 5.65 16.02
CA GLY A 196 8.81 6.16 16.68
C GLY A 196 8.99 7.47 17.45
N LEU A 197 10.25 7.91 17.67
CA LEU A 197 10.55 9.10 18.48
C LEU A 197 11.08 10.28 17.66
N LYS A 198 11.35 10.11 16.38
CA LYS A 198 12.00 11.14 15.54
C LYS A 198 11.22 12.45 15.47
N TYR A 199 9.90 12.39 15.29
CA TYR A 199 9.05 13.58 15.23
C TYR A 199 8.91 14.29 16.59
N GLU A 200 8.89 13.53 17.70
CA GLU A 200 8.93 14.10 19.03
C GLU A 200 10.27 14.78 19.34
N ALA A 201 11.39 14.20 18.90
CA ALA A 201 12.71 14.80 19.04
C ALA A 201 12.83 16.10 18.21
N LEU A 202 12.26 16.08 16.99
CA LEU A 202 12.16 17.27 16.13
C LEU A 202 11.36 18.39 16.82
N LYS A 203 10.17 18.07 17.34
CA LYS A 203 9.29 19.01 18.05
C LYS A 203 9.93 19.60 19.31
N LYS A 204 10.73 18.83 20.04
CA LYS A 204 11.44 19.30 21.25
C LYS A 204 12.68 20.13 20.94
N GLY A 205 13.12 20.18 19.69
CA GLY A 205 14.38 20.84 19.30
C GLY A 205 15.63 20.04 19.68
N ASP A 206 15.51 18.75 19.98
CA ASP A 206 16.66 17.87 20.18
C ASP A 206 17.42 17.60 18.89
N ILE A 207 16.72 17.71 17.75
CA ILE A 207 17.20 17.66 16.38
C ILE A 207 16.49 18.74 15.55
N ASP A 208 17.09 19.16 14.46
CA ASP A 208 16.56 20.20 13.56
C ASP A 208 15.97 19.59 12.26
N VAL A 209 16.49 18.45 11.85
CA VAL A 209 16.11 17.75 10.61
C VAL A 209 16.05 16.25 10.86
N THR A 210 15.09 15.57 10.24
CA THR A 210 14.96 14.12 10.29
C THR A 210 14.61 13.53 8.92
N ASN A 211 14.76 12.22 8.78
CA ASN A 211 14.13 11.51 7.68
C ASN A 211 12.68 11.13 8.05
N GLY A 212 11.79 11.25 7.09
CA GLY A 212 10.42 10.77 7.14
C GLY A 212 10.10 9.96 5.89
N TYR A 213 8.82 9.66 5.74
CA TYR A 213 8.24 9.21 4.49
C TYR A 213 7.22 10.27 4.04
N THR A 214 7.03 10.40 2.72
CA THR A 214 6.11 11.40 2.14
C THR A 214 4.66 11.23 2.58
N THR A 215 4.31 10.05 3.10
CA THR A 215 2.97 9.71 3.60
C THR A 215 2.90 9.52 5.12
N ASP A 216 3.98 9.86 5.88
CA ASP A 216 3.94 9.80 7.34
C ASP A 216 2.80 10.70 7.88
N ALA A 217 2.02 10.20 8.81
CA ALA A 217 0.89 10.93 9.45
C ALA A 217 1.32 12.31 9.98
N GLN A 218 2.53 12.39 10.53
CA GLN A 218 3.07 13.59 11.14
C GLN A 218 3.36 14.73 10.17
N ILE A 219 3.50 14.46 8.85
CA ILE A 219 3.72 15.52 7.86
C ILE A 219 2.45 16.34 7.56
N SER A 220 1.27 15.82 7.89
CA SER A 220 0.00 16.56 7.82
C SER A 220 -0.14 17.62 8.90
N ARG A 221 0.80 17.67 9.84
CA ARG A 221 0.78 18.66 10.95
C ARG A 221 1.28 20.02 10.48
N ASP A 222 0.68 21.06 11.03
CA ASP A 222 1.02 22.46 10.73
C ASP A 222 2.43 22.89 11.16
N ASP A 223 3.08 22.12 12.07
CA ASP A 223 4.38 22.47 12.66
C ASP A 223 5.59 21.83 11.95
N VAL A 224 5.36 21.00 10.94
CA VAL A 224 6.42 20.38 10.14
C VAL A 224 6.45 20.86 8.69
N LYS A 225 7.62 20.76 8.06
CA LYS A 225 7.87 21.08 6.65
C LYS A 225 8.65 19.95 6.02
N VAL A 226 8.11 19.40 4.93
CA VAL A 226 8.83 18.49 4.03
C VAL A 226 9.62 19.32 3.04
N LEU A 227 10.92 19.05 2.90
CA LEU A 227 11.78 19.69 1.92
C LEU A 227 11.73 18.95 0.59
N LYS A 228 11.60 19.71 -0.49
CA LYS A 228 11.57 19.12 -1.83
C LYS A 228 12.92 18.48 -2.18
N ASP A 229 12.89 17.26 -2.67
CA ASP A 229 14.03 16.57 -3.30
C ASP A 229 14.24 17.12 -4.72
N ASP A 230 14.89 18.27 -4.84
CA ASP A 230 15.06 19.01 -6.09
C ASP A 230 16.10 18.41 -7.05
N LYS A 231 16.81 17.37 -6.63
CA LYS A 231 17.72 16.59 -7.48
C LYS A 231 17.17 15.21 -7.83
N ASN A 232 15.95 14.87 -7.38
CA ASN A 232 15.32 13.55 -7.56
C ASN A 232 16.27 12.40 -7.14
N TYR A 233 16.87 12.54 -5.95
CA TYR A 233 17.77 11.53 -5.41
C TYR A 233 17.03 10.30 -4.90
N GLN A 234 15.84 10.51 -4.30
CA GLN A 234 15.08 9.44 -3.69
C GLN A 234 14.45 8.54 -4.75
N THR A 235 14.48 7.23 -4.50
CA THR A 235 13.80 6.25 -5.34
C THR A 235 12.29 6.35 -5.13
N ASN A 236 11.51 6.31 -6.20
CA ASN A 236 10.06 6.40 -6.15
C ASN A 236 9.40 5.04 -5.83
N TYR A 237 8.39 5.09 -4.98
CA TYR A 237 7.61 3.95 -4.52
C TYR A 237 6.11 4.23 -4.74
N TYR A 238 5.71 4.34 -6.01
CA TYR A 238 4.29 4.50 -6.35
C TYR A 238 3.51 3.25 -5.97
N CYS A 239 2.35 3.43 -5.34
CA CYS A 239 1.49 2.32 -4.95
C CYS A 239 0.56 1.90 -6.08
N SER A 240 0.35 0.59 -6.21
CA SER A 240 -0.53 -0.05 -7.20
C SER A 240 -1.03 -1.38 -6.66
N THR A 241 -2.00 -2.00 -7.31
CA THR A 241 -2.46 -3.37 -6.98
C THR A 241 -1.70 -4.40 -7.78
N VAL A 242 -1.05 -5.35 -7.12
CA VAL A 242 -0.62 -6.62 -7.73
C VAL A 242 -1.77 -7.62 -7.63
N VAL A 243 -2.13 -8.24 -8.75
CA VAL A 243 -3.24 -9.19 -8.84
C VAL A 243 -2.86 -10.39 -9.70
N ARG A 244 -3.33 -11.57 -9.33
CA ARG A 244 -3.16 -12.80 -10.09
C ARG A 244 -4.07 -12.82 -11.32
N LYS A 245 -3.59 -13.29 -12.45
CA LYS A 245 -4.38 -13.35 -13.69
C LYS A 245 -5.54 -14.32 -13.60
N ASP A 246 -5.39 -15.44 -12.91
CA ASP A 246 -6.48 -16.39 -12.69
C ASP A 246 -7.61 -15.81 -11.79
N ALA A 247 -7.28 -14.87 -10.88
CA ALA A 247 -8.29 -14.13 -10.14
C ALA A 247 -9.08 -13.18 -11.05
N LEU A 248 -8.42 -12.50 -12.00
CA LEU A 248 -9.11 -11.66 -13.00
C LEU A 248 -10.02 -12.49 -13.90
N GLU A 249 -9.60 -13.70 -14.29
CA GLU A 249 -10.42 -14.62 -15.06
C GLU A 249 -11.64 -15.12 -14.27
N LYS A 250 -11.44 -15.43 -12.97
CA LYS A 250 -12.48 -15.91 -12.06
C LYS A 250 -13.50 -14.82 -11.72
N TYR A 251 -13.06 -13.56 -11.61
CA TYR A 251 -13.87 -12.40 -11.22
C TYR A 251 -13.86 -11.32 -12.30
N PRO A 252 -14.64 -11.45 -13.39
CA PRO A 252 -14.52 -10.61 -14.60
C PRO A 252 -14.67 -9.10 -14.41
N LYS A 253 -15.29 -8.65 -13.28
CA LYS A 253 -15.42 -7.22 -12.96
C LYS A 253 -14.27 -6.67 -12.12
N LEU A 254 -13.34 -7.54 -11.70
CA LEU A 254 -12.30 -7.16 -10.77
C LEU A 254 -11.34 -6.14 -11.38
N GLU A 255 -10.92 -6.35 -12.63
CA GLU A 255 -9.99 -5.46 -13.32
C GLU A 255 -10.51 -4.03 -13.41
N GLU A 256 -11.71 -3.83 -13.97
CA GLU A 256 -12.34 -2.50 -14.09
C GLU A 256 -12.57 -1.83 -12.73
N THR A 257 -12.76 -2.63 -11.68
CA THR A 257 -12.92 -2.11 -10.31
C THR A 257 -11.60 -1.65 -9.72
N LEU A 258 -10.52 -2.40 -9.92
CA LEU A 258 -9.18 -2.02 -9.44
C LEU A 258 -8.65 -0.77 -10.15
N GLU A 259 -9.00 -0.56 -11.43
CA GLU A 259 -8.66 0.65 -12.18
C GLU A 259 -9.28 1.92 -11.57
N LEU A 260 -10.37 1.82 -10.81
CA LEU A 260 -10.97 2.96 -10.11
C LEU A 260 -10.05 3.58 -9.03
N MET A 261 -9.02 2.85 -8.62
CA MET A 261 -7.99 3.37 -7.71
C MET A 261 -6.97 4.29 -8.41
N ASP A 262 -6.96 4.33 -9.75
CA ASP A 262 -5.95 5.08 -10.50
C ASP A 262 -6.06 6.60 -10.25
N GLY A 263 -4.98 7.20 -9.74
CA GLY A 263 -4.85 8.64 -9.54
C GLY A 263 -5.73 9.27 -8.47
N ILE A 264 -6.46 8.50 -7.64
CA ILE A 264 -7.39 9.06 -6.65
C ILE A 264 -6.70 9.62 -5.40
N LEU A 265 -5.47 9.21 -5.13
CA LEU A 265 -4.67 9.63 -3.99
C LEU A 265 -3.54 10.59 -4.41
N THR A 266 -3.11 11.43 -3.48
CA THR A 266 -1.83 12.17 -3.52
C THR A 266 -1.06 11.87 -2.25
N ASP A 267 0.23 12.25 -2.18
CA ASP A 267 1.03 12.10 -0.96
C ASP A 267 0.34 12.76 0.23
N GLU A 268 -0.19 13.98 0.06
CA GLU A 268 -0.88 14.73 1.10
C GLU A 268 -2.19 14.05 1.54
N LYS A 269 -2.99 13.55 0.57
CA LYS A 269 -4.22 12.83 0.91
C LYS A 269 -3.91 11.56 1.70
N MET A 270 -2.88 10.80 1.29
CA MET A 270 -2.50 9.58 1.99
C MET A 270 -1.96 9.86 3.40
N ALA A 271 -1.14 10.90 3.54
CA ALA A 271 -0.66 11.35 4.85
C ALA A 271 -1.81 11.77 5.78
N GLU A 272 -2.82 12.48 5.25
CA GLU A 272 -4.02 12.86 6.00
C GLU A 272 -4.83 11.65 6.45
N LEU A 273 -5.00 10.63 5.58
CA LEU A 273 -5.69 9.39 5.96
C LEU A 273 -4.93 8.64 7.05
N ASN A 274 -3.59 8.57 6.94
CA ASN A 274 -2.75 7.98 7.98
C ASN A 274 -2.86 8.77 9.30
N TYR A 275 -2.93 10.10 9.24
CA TYR A 275 -3.10 10.95 10.42
C TYR A 275 -4.43 10.69 11.14
N GLN A 276 -5.52 10.53 10.39
CA GLN A 276 -6.83 10.22 10.98
C GLN A 276 -6.83 8.89 11.74
N VAL A 277 -6.09 7.90 11.26
CA VAL A 277 -5.97 6.61 11.95
C VAL A 277 -4.98 6.68 13.12
N GLU A 278 -3.76 7.18 12.89
CA GLU A 278 -2.66 7.11 13.86
C GLU A 278 -2.78 8.12 14.98
N GLU A 279 -3.21 9.35 14.67
CA GLU A 279 -3.25 10.46 15.62
C GLU A 279 -4.67 10.75 16.14
N GLU A 280 -5.71 10.63 15.31
CA GLU A 280 -7.09 10.81 15.75
C GLU A 280 -7.72 9.52 16.28
N GLY A 281 -7.12 8.35 16.01
CA GLY A 281 -7.57 7.06 16.50
C GLY A 281 -8.85 6.55 15.82
N LYS A 282 -9.12 7.00 14.57
CA LYS A 282 -10.23 6.50 13.78
C LYS A 282 -9.96 5.07 13.29
N ASP A 283 -11.02 4.34 13.02
CA ASP A 283 -10.96 3.00 12.42
C ASP A 283 -10.58 3.09 10.93
N GLU A 284 -9.67 2.23 10.45
CA GLU A 284 -9.20 2.27 9.06
C GLU A 284 -10.34 2.04 8.05
N ALA A 285 -11.32 1.19 8.38
CA ALA A 285 -12.46 0.93 7.49
C ALA A 285 -13.39 2.14 7.42
N GLU A 286 -13.55 2.91 8.51
CA GLU A 286 -14.31 4.16 8.52
C GLU A 286 -13.61 5.23 7.67
N VAL A 287 -12.30 5.41 7.87
CA VAL A 287 -11.48 6.37 7.09
C VAL A 287 -11.52 6.03 5.60
N ALA A 288 -11.34 4.76 5.23
CA ALA A 288 -11.45 4.29 3.85
C ALA A 288 -12.81 4.58 3.24
N LYS A 289 -13.89 4.32 4.00
CA LYS A 289 -15.26 4.58 3.56
C LYS A 289 -15.54 6.05 3.33
N GLU A 290 -15.16 6.91 4.27
CA GLU A 290 -15.35 8.36 4.16
C GLU A 290 -14.61 8.91 2.94
N PHE A 291 -13.38 8.46 2.71
CA PHE A 291 -12.58 8.81 1.53
C PHE A 291 -13.26 8.39 0.23
N LEU A 292 -13.63 7.12 0.09
CA LEU A 292 -14.26 6.60 -1.13
C LEU A 292 -15.63 7.26 -1.41
N LEU A 293 -16.38 7.60 -0.37
CA LEU A 293 -17.63 8.38 -0.51
C LEU A 293 -17.36 9.81 -1.02
N ALA A 294 -16.29 10.45 -0.55
CA ALA A 294 -15.89 11.79 -0.97
C ALA A 294 -15.41 11.80 -2.43
N GLU A 295 -14.72 10.77 -2.88
CA GLU A 295 -14.31 10.58 -4.28
C GLU A 295 -15.48 10.10 -5.18
N GLY A 296 -16.66 9.78 -4.61
CA GLY A 296 -17.85 9.35 -5.35
C GLY A 296 -17.80 7.89 -5.84
N LEU A 297 -16.92 7.08 -5.27
CA LEU A 297 -16.71 5.68 -5.62
C LEU A 297 -17.63 4.71 -4.86
N LEU A 298 -18.21 5.15 -3.74
CA LEU A 298 -19.26 4.44 -3.03
C LEU A 298 -20.57 5.23 -3.09
N LYS A 299 -21.69 4.53 -2.95
CA LYS A 299 -23.03 5.15 -2.84
C LYS A 299 -23.32 5.50 -1.38
N LYS A 300 -24.04 6.61 -1.18
CA LYS A 300 -24.48 7.07 0.15
C LYS A 300 -25.56 6.18 0.74
#